data_016dc3e93e82baf7f3135ddcb4397557
#
_entry.id   016dc3e93e82baf7f3135ddcb4397557
#
_cell.length_a   1.000
_cell.length_b   1.000
_cell.length_c   1.000
_cell.angle_alpha   90.00
_cell.angle_beta   90.00
_cell.angle_gamma   90.00
#
_symmetry.space_group_name_H-M   'P 1'
#
loop_
_entity.id
_entity.type
_entity.pdbx_description
1 polymer ?
#
loop_
_entity_poly.entity_id
_entity_poly.type
_entity_poly.pdbx_seq_one_letter_code
_entity_poly.pdbx_strand_id
1 'polypeptide(L)'
;MIVRGTTPYHSFILPLLKENIAKIQVTYLQNDKVILDKTDEDITIDNIVDLYENASMGEELTEEERQSCQLTIHLTQEDTLAFSFFPAAKKNIAVVQIRVLTADGEAYASNPVTERIFGVLHDGVLNNE
;
A
#
# COMPACT_ATOMS: atom_id res chain seq x y z
N MET A 1 -1.77 -9.39 0.17
CA MET A 1 -2.09 -10.33 1.26
C MET A 1 -1.78 -9.70 2.61
N ILE A 2 -2.69 -9.83 3.54
CA ILE A 2 -2.52 -9.34 4.90
C ILE A 2 -2.63 -10.54 5.85
N VAL A 3 -1.53 -10.86 6.54
CA VAL A 3 -1.55 -11.91 7.57
C VAL A 3 -1.53 -11.20 8.92
N ARG A 4 -2.56 -11.44 9.75
CA ARG A 4 -2.70 -10.77 11.05
C ARG A 4 -1.47 -11.01 11.92
N GLY A 5 -0.99 -9.94 12.56
CA GLY A 5 0.19 -10.00 13.42
C GLY A 5 1.53 -9.92 12.71
N THR A 6 1.55 -9.78 11.39
CA THR A 6 2.79 -9.65 10.61
C THR A 6 3.03 -8.21 10.16
N THR A 7 4.17 -7.96 9.54
CA THR A 7 4.59 -6.60 9.13
C THR A 7 4.91 -6.58 7.64
N PRO A 8 3.90 -6.73 6.76
CA PRO A 8 4.14 -6.77 5.33
C PRO A 8 4.47 -5.39 4.75
N TYR A 9 5.19 -5.41 3.63
CA TYR A 9 5.35 -4.23 2.78
C TYR A 9 4.32 -4.33 1.66
N HIS A 10 3.54 -3.28 1.47
CA HIS A 10 2.61 -3.17 0.35
C HIS A 10 3.15 -2.15 -0.64
N SER A 11 3.20 -2.50 -1.91
CA SER A 11 3.70 -1.63 -2.97
C SER A 11 2.64 -1.41 -4.03
N PHE A 12 2.53 -0.18 -4.50
CA PHE A 12 1.60 0.22 -5.55
C PHE A 12 2.33 1.12 -6.54
N ILE A 13 1.94 1.03 -7.81
CA ILE A 13 2.51 1.88 -8.85
C ILE A 13 1.47 2.89 -9.29
N LEU A 14 1.86 4.17 -9.34
CA LEU A 14 1.01 5.26 -9.80
C LEU A 14 1.60 5.86 -11.08
N PRO A 15 0.76 6.26 -12.04
CA PRO A 15 1.21 6.88 -13.29
C PRO A 15 1.52 8.38 -13.11
N LEU A 16 2.25 8.70 -12.05
CA LEU A 16 2.66 10.06 -11.71
C LEU A 16 4.09 10.01 -11.19
N LEU A 17 4.84 11.08 -11.39
CA LEU A 17 6.14 11.24 -10.76
C LEU A 17 5.95 11.76 -9.33
N LYS A 18 6.88 11.39 -8.46
CA LYS A 18 6.88 11.83 -7.05
C LYS A 18 6.76 13.36 -6.92
N GLU A 19 7.46 14.09 -7.79
CA GLU A 19 7.47 15.56 -7.76
C GLU A 19 6.10 16.18 -8.00
N ASN A 20 5.20 15.44 -8.63
CA ASN A 20 3.84 15.90 -8.95
C ASN A 20 2.82 15.57 -7.87
N ILE A 21 3.25 14.95 -6.78
CA ILE A 21 2.36 14.57 -5.67
C ILE A 21 2.53 15.57 -4.53
N ALA A 22 1.45 16.28 -4.19
CA ALA A 22 1.44 17.18 -3.04
C ALA A 22 1.04 16.46 -1.77
N LYS A 23 0.00 15.60 -1.85
CA LYS A 23 -0.48 14.79 -0.73
C LYS A 23 -0.95 13.44 -1.21
N ILE A 24 -0.81 12.42 -0.36
CA ILE A 24 -1.23 11.07 -0.68
C ILE A 24 -1.85 10.42 0.55
N GLN A 25 -2.88 9.61 0.32
CA GLN A 25 -3.56 8.85 1.36
C GLN A 25 -3.89 7.47 0.82
N VAL A 26 -3.60 6.45 1.61
CA VAL A 26 -3.97 5.07 1.30
C VAL A 26 -4.92 4.59 2.38
N THR A 27 -6.13 4.22 1.99
CA THR A 27 -7.19 3.82 2.91
C THR A 27 -7.47 2.34 2.75
N TYR A 28 -7.51 1.63 3.87
CA TYR A 28 -7.87 0.22 3.96
C TYR A 28 -9.24 0.09 4.62
N LEU A 29 -10.18 -0.54 3.91
CA LEU A 29 -11.53 -0.80 4.44
C LEU A 29 -11.73 -2.29 4.61
N GLN A 30 -12.51 -2.66 5.62
CA GLN A 30 -13.04 -4.01 5.76
C GLN A 30 -14.49 -3.90 6.22
N ASN A 31 -15.40 -4.57 5.51
CA ASN A 31 -16.83 -4.54 5.80
C ASN A 31 -17.38 -3.10 5.83
N ASP A 32 -16.97 -2.29 4.86
CA ASP A 32 -17.37 -0.89 4.70
C ASP A 32 -16.91 0.05 5.82
N LYS A 33 -15.98 -0.41 6.66
CA LYS A 33 -15.39 0.42 7.71
C LYS A 33 -13.93 0.72 7.39
N VAL A 34 -13.52 1.95 7.63
CA VAL A 34 -12.10 2.32 7.53
C VAL A 34 -11.35 1.68 8.67
N ILE A 35 -10.39 0.84 8.36
CA ILE A 35 -9.54 0.17 9.34
C ILE A 35 -8.23 0.94 9.51
N LEU A 36 -7.61 1.34 8.41
CA LEU A 36 -6.35 2.08 8.40
C LEU A 36 -6.42 3.22 7.40
N ASP A 37 -5.82 4.35 7.76
CA ASP A 37 -5.50 5.44 6.85
C ASP A 37 -4.01 5.72 6.98
N LYS A 38 -3.29 5.56 5.87
CA LYS A 38 -1.87 5.91 5.80
C LYS A 38 -1.72 7.17 4.98
N THR A 39 -0.98 8.13 5.48
CA THR A 39 -0.77 9.42 4.84
C THR A 39 0.71 9.67 4.60
N ASP A 40 1.03 10.82 4.05
CA ASP A 40 2.35 11.19 3.54
C ASP A 40 3.56 10.64 4.32
N GLU A 41 3.55 10.75 5.64
CA GLU A 41 4.68 10.31 6.48
C GLU A 41 4.82 8.79 6.56
N ASP A 42 3.70 8.08 6.35
CA ASP A 42 3.65 6.62 6.45
C ASP A 42 3.99 5.93 5.12
N ILE A 43 4.17 6.71 4.07
CA ILE A 43 4.31 6.21 2.70
C ILE A 43 5.64 6.64 2.12
N THR A 44 6.41 5.66 1.66
CA THR A 44 7.65 5.93 0.93
C THR A 44 7.33 6.01 -0.55
N ILE A 45 7.76 7.08 -1.22
CA ILE A 45 7.51 7.29 -2.64
C ILE A 45 8.84 7.36 -3.37
N ASP A 46 9.02 6.51 -4.37
CA ASP A 46 10.21 6.50 -5.21
C ASP A 46 9.82 6.49 -6.68
N ASN A 47 10.45 7.32 -7.48
CA ASN A 47 10.24 7.25 -8.93
C ASN A 47 10.83 5.94 -9.45
N ILE A 48 10.16 5.31 -10.40
CA ILE A 48 10.61 4.03 -10.97
C ILE A 48 12.00 4.18 -11.57
N VAL A 49 12.29 5.29 -12.24
CA VAL A 49 13.63 5.54 -12.81
C VAL A 49 14.72 5.50 -11.75
N ASP A 50 14.45 6.03 -10.56
CA ASP A 50 15.44 6.05 -9.48
C ASP A 50 15.69 4.66 -8.90
N LEU A 51 14.67 3.82 -8.86
CA LEU A 51 14.79 2.45 -8.35
C LEU A 51 15.58 1.54 -9.29
N TYR A 52 15.51 1.77 -10.59
CA TYR A 52 16.10 0.91 -11.62
C TYR A 52 17.26 1.54 -12.39
N GLU A 53 17.67 2.75 -12.05
CA GLU A 53 18.73 3.48 -12.73
C GLU A 53 20.05 2.71 -12.74
N ASN A 54 20.33 1.97 -11.67
CA ASN A 54 21.55 1.18 -11.51
C ASN A 54 21.33 -0.31 -11.82
N ALA A 55 20.15 -0.68 -12.28
CA ALA A 55 19.89 -2.08 -12.64
C ALA A 55 20.61 -2.39 -13.96
N SER A 56 21.65 -3.21 -13.88
CA SER A 56 22.52 -3.55 -15.02
C SER A 56 21.92 -4.62 -15.92
N MET A 57 20.60 -4.73 -15.97
CA MET A 57 19.94 -5.85 -16.65
C MET A 57 19.64 -5.62 -18.13
N GLY A 58 20.06 -4.50 -18.69
CA GLY A 58 19.91 -4.24 -20.11
C GLY A 58 18.50 -3.98 -20.58
N GLU A 59 17.53 -3.98 -19.69
CA GLU A 59 16.15 -3.65 -20.03
C GLU A 59 15.93 -2.15 -19.87
N GLU A 60 15.44 -1.54 -20.95
CA GLU A 60 15.09 -0.14 -20.90
C GLU A 60 13.68 0.00 -20.31
N LEU A 61 13.51 0.99 -19.45
CA LEU A 61 12.19 1.31 -18.91
C LEU A 61 11.32 1.86 -20.06
N THR A 62 10.05 1.51 -20.04
CA THR A 62 9.07 2.07 -20.96
C THR A 62 8.85 3.55 -20.65
N GLU A 63 8.24 4.29 -21.59
CA GLU A 63 7.90 5.70 -21.36
C GLU A 63 6.94 5.84 -20.18
N GLU A 64 5.99 4.91 -20.04
CA GLU A 64 5.06 4.91 -18.91
C GLU A 64 5.78 4.70 -17.59
N GLU A 65 6.73 3.76 -17.54
CA GLU A 65 7.51 3.49 -16.32
C GLU A 65 8.36 4.70 -15.92
N ARG A 66 8.87 5.46 -16.90
CA ARG A 66 9.65 6.67 -16.65
C ARG A 66 8.81 7.80 -16.05
N GLN A 67 7.49 7.73 -16.20
CA GLN A 67 6.55 8.71 -15.68
C GLN A 67 5.79 8.20 -14.46
N SER A 68 6.24 7.10 -13.87
CA SER A 68 5.56 6.44 -12.76
C SER A 68 6.39 6.46 -11.49
N CYS A 69 5.71 6.34 -10.36
CA CYS A 69 6.36 6.16 -9.06
C CYS A 69 5.83 4.92 -8.37
N GLN A 70 6.59 4.43 -7.39
CA GLN A 70 6.20 3.32 -6.55
C GLN A 70 5.95 3.82 -5.13
N LEU A 71 4.79 3.48 -4.59
CA LEU A 71 4.47 3.72 -3.19
C LEU A 71 4.78 2.45 -2.41
N THR A 72 5.38 2.62 -1.25
CA THR A 72 5.64 1.49 -0.35
C THR A 72 5.14 1.84 1.04
N ILE A 73 4.36 0.93 1.62
CA ILE A 73 3.80 1.07 2.96
C ILE A 73 4.24 -0.14 3.77
N HIS A 74 4.85 0.10 4.91
CA HIS A 74 5.23 -0.96 5.85
C HIS A 74 4.19 -1.01 6.96
N LEU A 75 3.34 -2.04 6.95
CA LEU A 75 2.34 -2.21 7.99
C LEU A 75 2.97 -2.77 9.26
N THR A 76 2.50 -2.29 10.41
CA THR A 76 2.94 -2.78 11.73
C THR A 76 2.12 -4.00 12.16
N GLN A 77 2.53 -4.67 13.24
CA GLN A 77 1.75 -5.76 13.81
C GLN A 77 0.37 -5.27 14.24
N GLU A 78 0.30 -4.10 14.87
CA GLU A 78 -0.96 -3.48 15.28
C GLU A 78 -1.84 -3.19 14.07
N ASP A 79 -1.27 -2.71 12.98
CA ASP A 79 -2.01 -2.43 11.75
C ASP A 79 -2.71 -3.69 11.23
N THR A 80 -1.97 -4.80 11.12
CA THR A 80 -2.53 -6.03 10.56
C THR A 80 -3.49 -6.71 11.52
N LEU A 81 -3.30 -6.56 12.84
CA LEU A 81 -4.23 -7.06 13.85
C LEU A 81 -5.54 -6.27 13.89
N ALA A 82 -5.58 -5.07 13.32
CA ALA A 82 -6.80 -4.27 13.25
C ALA A 82 -7.83 -4.90 12.29
N PHE A 83 -7.38 -5.71 11.33
CA PHE A 83 -8.30 -6.43 10.44
C PHE A 83 -8.88 -7.65 11.14
N SER A 84 -10.12 -8.00 10.79
CA SER A 84 -10.78 -9.19 11.32
C SER A 84 -10.58 -10.37 10.38
N PHE A 85 -10.50 -11.57 10.96
CA PHE A 85 -10.45 -12.81 10.20
C PHE A 85 -11.49 -13.78 10.78
N PHE A 86 -12.42 -14.20 9.91
CA PHE A 86 -13.48 -15.12 10.27
C PHE A 86 -13.31 -16.43 9.49
N PRO A 87 -12.79 -17.50 10.12
CA PRO A 87 -12.50 -18.76 9.41
C PRO A 87 -13.68 -19.34 8.65
N ALA A 88 -14.91 -19.15 9.18
CA ALA A 88 -16.13 -19.66 8.56
C ALA A 88 -16.61 -18.79 7.39
N ALA A 89 -16.07 -17.59 7.21
CA ALA A 89 -16.50 -16.69 6.14
C ALA A 89 -15.85 -17.10 4.81
N LYS A 90 -16.63 -16.99 3.73
CA LYS A 90 -16.12 -17.27 2.39
C LYS A 90 -15.07 -16.27 1.92
N LYS A 91 -15.14 -15.05 2.42
CA LYS A 91 -14.22 -13.97 2.04
C LYS A 91 -13.75 -13.21 3.25
N ASN A 92 -12.45 -13.18 3.45
CA ASN A 92 -11.80 -12.28 4.39
C ASN A 92 -10.94 -11.36 3.54
N ILE A 93 -11.46 -10.18 3.23
CA ILE A 93 -10.79 -9.24 2.34
C ILE A 93 -10.82 -7.82 2.90
N ALA A 94 -9.77 -7.07 2.57
CA ALA A 94 -9.73 -5.63 2.72
C ALA A 94 -9.79 -5.00 1.34
N VAL A 95 -10.33 -3.80 1.26
CA VAL A 95 -10.34 -2.99 0.04
C VAL A 95 -9.40 -1.82 0.25
N VAL A 96 -8.48 -1.61 -0.68
CA VAL A 96 -7.47 -0.56 -0.59
C VAL A 96 -7.71 0.45 -1.69
N GLN A 97 -7.71 1.72 -1.34
CA GLN A 97 -7.84 2.81 -2.31
C GLN A 97 -6.80 3.89 -2.03
N ILE A 98 -6.21 4.41 -3.09
CA ILE A 98 -5.21 5.46 -3.02
C ILE A 98 -5.84 6.75 -3.52
N ARG A 99 -5.68 7.83 -2.76
CA ARG A 99 -6.08 9.17 -3.16
C ARG A 99 -4.84 10.05 -3.24
N VAL A 100 -4.78 10.87 -4.28
CA VAL A 100 -3.64 11.75 -4.51
C VAL A 100 -4.13 13.15 -4.79
N LEU A 101 -3.50 14.15 -4.16
CA LEU A 101 -3.64 15.55 -4.54
C LEU A 101 -2.34 15.93 -5.25
N THR A 102 -2.44 16.39 -6.48
CA THR A 102 -1.26 16.77 -7.27
C THR A 102 -0.76 18.16 -6.89
N ALA A 103 0.45 18.47 -7.31
CA ALA A 103 1.07 19.77 -7.04
C ALA A 103 0.30 20.94 -7.69
N ASP A 104 -0.42 20.68 -8.78
CA ASP A 104 -1.26 21.68 -9.45
C ASP A 104 -2.70 21.72 -8.95
N GLY A 105 -3.01 20.98 -7.88
CA GLY A 105 -4.29 21.05 -7.20
C GLY A 105 -5.37 20.09 -7.69
N GLU A 106 -5.04 19.14 -8.55
CA GLU A 106 -6.00 18.14 -9.01
C GLU A 106 -6.04 16.94 -8.07
N ALA A 107 -7.23 16.38 -7.85
CA ALA A 107 -7.42 15.23 -6.97
C ALA A 107 -7.81 14.00 -7.79
N TYR A 108 -7.13 12.89 -7.50
CA TYR A 108 -7.39 11.60 -8.14
C TYR A 108 -7.61 10.52 -7.10
N ALA A 109 -8.36 9.49 -7.48
CA ALA A 109 -8.51 8.28 -6.69
C ALA A 109 -8.25 7.07 -7.59
N SER A 110 -7.52 6.09 -7.08
CA SER A 110 -7.29 4.84 -7.79
C SER A 110 -8.54 3.98 -7.79
N ASN A 111 -8.58 2.99 -8.68
CA ASN A 111 -9.57 1.92 -8.57
C ASN A 111 -9.30 1.15 -7.27
N PRO A 112 -10.34 0.69 -6.57
CA PRO A 112 -10.13 -0.13 -5.38
C PRO A 112 -9.42 -1.44 -5.72
N VAL A 113 -8.49 -1.83 -4.86
CA VAL A 113 -7.76 -3.10 -4.96
C VAL A 113 -8.15 -3.95 -3.77
N THR A 114 -8.37 -5.25 -3.98
CA THR A 114 -8.69 -6.14 -2.87
C THR A 114 -7.43 -6.86 -2.37
N GLU A 115 -7.36 -7.02 -1.04
CA GLU A 115 -6.29 -7.76 -0.38
C GLU A 115 -6.91 -8.84 0.48
N ARG A 116 -6.41 -10.06 0.39
CA ARG A 116 -6.90 -11.17 1.21
C ARG A 116 -6.31 -11.08 2.62
N ILE A 117 -7.14 -11.42 3.61
CA ILE A 117 -6.74 -11.42 5.02
C ILE A 117 -6.67 -12.86 5.49
N PHE A 118 -5.60 -13.17 6.21
CA PHE A 118 -5.36 -14.49 6.77
C PHE A 118 -5.12 -14.37 8.27
N GLY A 119 -5.63 -15.35 9.03
CA GLY A 119 -5.34 -15.44 10.45
C GLY A 119 -4.07 -16.25 10.70
N VAL A 120 -3.62 -16.23 11.94
CA VAL A 120 -2.56 -17.11 12.45
C VAL A 120 -3.11 -17.93 13.58
N LEU A 121 -2.41 -18.99 13.98
CA LEU A 121 -2.87 -19.91 15.02
C LEU A 121 -2.98 -19.25 16.39
N HIS A 122 -2.12 -18.27 16.66
CA HIS A 122 -2.13 -17.52 17.91
C HIS A 122 -1.92 -16.04 17.60
N ASP A 123 -2.99 -15.23 17.73
CA ASP A 123 -2.93 -13.79 17.49
C ASP A 123 -2.22 -13.07 18.62
N GLY A 124 -1.65 -11.94 18.29
CA GLY A 124 -1.09 -11.01 19.24
C GLY A 124 0.19 -10.37 18.71
N VAL A 125 0.65 -9.36 19.43
CA VAL A 125 1.90 -8.66 19.09
C VAL A 125 3.07 -9.45 19.66
N LEU A 126 4.06 -9.73 18.83
CA LEU A 126 5.30 -10.34 19.28
C LEU A 126 6.27 -9.23 19.70
N ASN A 127 6.86 -9.40 20.87
CA ASN A 127 7.81 -8.46 21.43
C ASN A 127 9.22 -9.08 21.47
N ASN A 128 10.22 -8.22 21.57
CA ASN A 128 11.63 -8.64 21.66
C ASN A 128 12.04 -9.01 23.10
N GLU A 129 11.11 -9.07 24.00
CA GLU A 129 11.38 -9.41 25.42
C GLU A 129 11.39 -10.90 25.65
#